data_ce12d68f70a3450b73e304c8c28c7397
#
_entry.id   ce12d68f70a3450b73e304c8c28c7397
#
_cell.length_a   1.000
_cell.length_b   1.000
_cell.length_c   1.000
_cell.angle_alpha   90.00
_cell.angle_beta   90.00
_cell.angle_gamma   90.00
#
_symmetry.space_group_name_H-M   'P 1'
#
loop_
_entity.id
_entity.type
_entity.pdbx_description
1 polymer ?
#
loop_
_entity_poly.entity_id
_entity_poly.type
_entity_poly.pdbx_seq_one_letter_code
_entity_poly.pdbx_strand_id
1 'polypeptide(L)'
;MASRRDFFKSFVKPTKQTTEELSPRLVRPPYASGESAFQSECPSCESKACVASCDEKIIFILDDGTPSLDFSKNGCTFCDACANVCKADVLSLENSKEEKLNAMFRISIEACVAHQGVICNSCKEPCIDDAILFNGMFNPVIDENRCTGCGFCMARCPTQAIDFRILEIEGEV
;
A
#
# COMPACT_ATOMS: atom_id res chain seq x y z
N MET A 1 -36.59 -41.66 13.23
CA MET A 1 -35.16 -41.72 13.59
C MET A 1 -34.42 -40.70 12.72
N ALA A 2 -34.08 -39.58 13.25
CA ALA A 2 -33.36 -38.54 12.49
C ALA A 2 -31.90 -38.95 12.29
N SER A 3 -31.45 -38.96 11.05
CA SER A 3 -30.12 -39.39 10.66
C SER A 3 -29.06 -38.36 11.05
N ARG A 4 -27.92 -38.81 11.55
CA ARG A 4 -26.74 -37.96 11.89
C ARG A 4 -26.25 -37.10 10.72
N ARG A 5 -26.68 -37.37 9.50
CA ARG A 5 -26.36 -36.56 8.28
C ARG A 5 -27.15 -35.27 8.17
N ASP A 6 -28.30 -35.15 8.82
CA ASP A 6 -29.12 -33.93 8.72
C ASP A 6 -28.65 -32.83 9.67
N PHE A 7 -27.89 -33.18 10.70
CA PHE A 7 -27.33 -32.21 11.64
C PHE A 7 -26.25 -31.32 11.02
N PHE A 8 -25.47 -31.83 10.08
CA PHE A 8 -24.42 -31.05 9.42
C PHE A 8 -24.91 -30.10 8.29
N LYS A 9 -26.11 -30.32 7.77
CA LYS A 9 -26.70 -29.43 6.75
C LYS A 9 -27.23 -28.11 7.32
N SER A 10 -27.39 -28.03 8.63
CA SER A 10 -27.95 -26.87 9.32
C SER A 10 -26.90 -25.77 9.59
N PHE A 11 -25.60 -26.05 9.49
CA PHE A 11 -24.51 -25.13 9.81
C PHE A 11 -23.92 -24.38 8.62
N VAL A 12 -24.31 -24.71 7.39
CA VAL A 12 -23.86 -23.99 6.20
C VAL A 12 -24.98 -23.05 5.75
N LYS A 13 -25.25 -22.00 6.52
CA LYS A 13 -25.87 -20.81 5.92
C LYS A 13 -24.75 -20.11 5.15
N PRO A 14 -24.88 -19.91 3.82
CA PRO A 14 -23.98 -19.01 3.14
C PRO A 14 -24.22 -17.63 3.70
N THR A 15 -23.29 -17.17 4.53
CA THR A 15 -23.17 -15.75 4.85
C THR A 15 -22.96 -15.09 3.48
N LYS A 16 -23.93 -14.27 3.05
CA LYS A 16 -23.70 -13.33 1.98
C LYS A 16 -22.56 -12.44 2.44
N GLN A 17 -21.34 -12.83 2.13
CA GLN A 17 -20.26 -11.90 2.02
C GLN A 17 -20.69 -10.95 0.91
N THR A 18 -21.03 -9.74 1.29
CA THR A 18 -21.02 -8.60 0.40
C THR A 18 -19.64 -8.64 -0.23
N THR A 19 -19.57 -9.06 -1.48
CA THR A 19 -18.45 -8.76 -2.35
C THR A 19 -18.47 -7.23 -2.49
N GLU A 20 -17.82 -6.52 -1.55
CA GLU A 20 -17.17 -5.28 -1.91
C GLU A 20 -16.24 -5.70 -3.06
N GLU A 21 -16.58 -5.28 -4.26
CA GLU A 21 -15.66 -5.35 -5.38
C GLU A 21 -14.37 -4.71 -4.87
N LEU A 22 -13.36 -5.54 -4.62
CA LEU A 22 -12.02 -5.07 -4.37
C LEU A 22 -11.57 -4.43 -5.68
N SER A 23 -11.89 -3.15 -5.84
CA SER A 23 -11.18 -2.31 -6.79
C SER A 23 -9.68 -2.53 -6.48
N PRO A 24 -8.86 -2.83 -7.50
CA PRO A 24 -7.47 -3.14 -7.26
C PRO A 24 -6.87 -2.01 -6.43
N ARG A 25 -6.22 -2.37 -5.31
CA ARG A 25 -5.55 -1.39 -4.43
C ARG A 25 -4.37 -0.80 -5.17
N LEU A 26 -4.64 0.23 -5.96
CA LEU A 26 -3.73 0.81 -6.91
C LEU A 26 -2.95 1.95 -6.27
N VAL A 27 -1.73 1.66 -5.82
CA VAL A 27 -0.80 2.70 -5.38
C VAL A 27 0.14 3.02 -6.52
N ARG A 28 0.09 4.27 -6.97
CA ARG A 28 0.97 4.75 -8.05
C ARG A 28 2.35 5.12 -7.51
N PRO A 29 3.41 4.99 -8.32
CA PRO A 29 4.71 5.55 -7.98
C PRO A 29 4.63 7.04 -7.66
N PRO A 30 5.56 7.58 -6.83
CA PRO A 30 5.59 9.02 -6.54
C PRO A 30 5.84 9.85 -7.81
N TYR A 31 5.59 11.13 -7.73
CA TYR A 31 5.83 12.11 -8.82
C TYR A 31 4.92 11.93 -10.04
N ALA A 32 3.77 11.32 -9.85
CA ALA A 32 2.79 11.08 -10.91
C ALA A 32 2.12 12.36 -11.39
N SER A 33 1.94 12.52 -12.70
CA SER A 33 1.22 13.65 -13.31
C SER A 33 -0.30 13.51 -13.22
N GLY A 34 -0.80 12.30 -12.96
CA GLY A 34 -2.22 11.99 -12.83
C GLY A 34 -2.57 10.62 -13.41
N GLU A 35 -3.74 10.08 -13.09
CA GLU A 35 -4.14 8.74 -13.53
C GLU A 35 -4.30 8.64 -15.06
N SER A 36 -4.81 9.69 -15.70
CA SER A 36 -4.98 9.75 -17.15
C SER A 36 -3.65 9.56 -17.91
N ALA A 37 -2.56 10.10 -17.39
CA ALA A 37 -1.23 9.95 -18.00
C ALA A 37 -0.72 8.51 -17.92
N PHE A 38 -0.99 7.79 -16.84
CA PHE A 38 -0.66 6.36 -16.77
C PHE A 38 -1.41 5.57 -17.83
N GLN A 39 -2.68 5.86 -18.04
CA GLN A 39 -3.54 5.14 -19.00
C GLN A 39 -3.13 5.42 -20.45
N SER A 40 -2.71 6.65 -20.78
CA SER A 40 -2.34 7.02 -22.16
C SER A 40 -0.93 6.57 -22.55
N GLU A 41 0.05 6.78 -21.68
CA GLU A 41 1.47 6.67 -22.03
C GLU A 41 2.09 5.33 -21.61
N CYS A 42 1.72 4.82 -20.41
CA CYS A 42 2.40 3.64 -19.89
C CYS A 42 2.16 2.37 -20.70
N PRO A 43 0.97 2.06 -21.26
CA PRO A 43 0.80 0.83 -22.04
C PRO A 43 1.74 0.73 -23.24
N SER A 44 2.01 1.86 -23.90
CA SER A 44 2.90 1.96 -25.07
C SER A 44 4.40 1.99 -24.72
N CYS A 45 4.76 2.17 -23.45
CA CYS A 45 6.14 2.24 -23.00
C CYS A 45 6.81 0.85 -23.02
N GLU A 46 7.69 0.59 -23.99
CA GLU A 46 8.38 -0.70 -24.09
C GLU A 46 9.44 -0.91 -23.01
N SER A 47 10.14 0.16 -22.59
CA SER A 47 11.30 0.04 -21.71
C SER A 47 10.94 -0.29 -20.27
N LYS A 48 9.77 0.18 -19.78
CA LYS A 48 9.37 0.09 -18.35
C LYS A 48 10.52 0.42 -17.39
N ALA A 49 11.33 1.42 -17.75
CA ALA A 49 12.57 1.75 -17.07
C ALA A 49 12.39 2.07 -15.57
N CYS A 50 11.22 2.58 -15.18
CA CYS A 50 10.85 2.83 -13.77
C CYS A 50 10.92 1.56 -12.90
N VAL A 51 10.57 0.40 -13.46
CA VAL A 51 10.67 -0.90 -12.74
C VAL A 51 12.13 -1.26 -12.51
N ALA A 52 12.95 -1.16 -13.55
CA ALA A 52 14.37 -1.53 -13.50
C ALA A 52 15.20 -0.59 -12.61
N SER A 53 14.81 0.69 -12.52
CA SER A 53 15.52 1.71 -11.73
C SER A 53 15.18 1.68 -10.24
N CYS A 54 14.16 0.94 -9.83
CA CYS A 54 13.76 0.88 -8.43
C CYS A 54 14.63 -0.10 -7.64
N ASP A 55 15.53 0.40 -6.80
CA ASP A 55 16.40 -0.41 -5.95
C ASP A 55 15.61 -1.25 -4.93
N GLU A 56 14.50 -0.71 -4.41
CA GLU A 56 13.61 -1.41 -3.46
C GLU A 56 12.75 -2.49 -4.14
N LYS A 57 12.69 -2.50 -5.48
CA LYS A 57 11.94 -3.48 -6.31
C LYS A 57 10.48 -3.58 -5.94
N ILE A 58 9.86 -2.44 -5.62
CA ILE A 58 8.45 -2.35 -5.27
C ILE A 58 7.55 -1.99 -6.44
N ILE A 59 8.12 -1.55 -7.58
CA ILE A 59 7.35 -1.21 -8.78
C ILE A 59 7.12 -2.48 -9.61
N PHE A 60 5.87 -2.77 -9.93
CA PHE A 60 5.48 -3.84 -10.84
C PHE A 60 4.51 -3.31 -11.89
N ILE A 61 4.35 -4.04 -12.99
CA ILE A 61 3.44 -3.68 -14.09
C ILE A 61 2.17 -4.51 -13.98
N LEU A 62 1.04 -3.83 -14.04
CA LEU A 62 -0.28 -4.44 -14.11
C LEU A 62 -0.59 -5.00 -15.50
N ASP A 63 -1.66 -5.77 -15.63
CA ASP A 63 -2.10 -6.37 -16.91
C ASP A 63 -2.45 -5.31 -17.97
N ASP A 64 -2.87 -4.12 -17.55
CA ASP A 64 -3.14 -2.96 -18.40
C ASP A 64 -1.86 -2.22 -18.87
N GLY A 65 -0.69 -2.68 -18.46
CA GLY A 65 0.60 -2.09 -18.80
C GLY A 65 1.01 -0.91 -17.92
N THR A 66 0.25 -0.54 -16.89
CA THR A 66 0.57 0.58 -16.01
C THR A 66 1.35 0.15 -14.77
N PRO A 67 2.22 1.01 -14.18
CA PRO A 67 2.97 0.68 -12.97
C PRO A 67 2.14 0.84 -11.69
N SER A 68 2.35 -0.05 -10.73
CA SER A 68 1.83 0.03 -9.37
C SER A 68 2.89 -0.37 -8.35
N LEU A 69 2.64 -0.08 -7.07
CA LEU A 69 3.55 -0.40 -5.97
C LEU A 69 3.06 -1.61 -5.17
N ASP A 70 4.00 -2.49 -4.80
CA ASP A 70 3.79 -3.61 -3.88
C ASP A 70 4.67 -3.42 -2.64
N PHE A 71 4.03 -3.29 -1.47
CA PHE A 71 4.69 -3.10 -0.17
C PHE A 71 4.91 -4.40 0.60
N SER A 72 4.77 -5.55 -0.02
CA SER A 72 4.90 -6.85 0.66
C SER A 72 6.30 -7.11 1.21
N LYS A 73 7.34 -6.50 0.61
CA LYS A 73 8.75 -6.73 0.97
C LYS A 73 9.47 -5.48 1.44
N ASN A 74 9.27 -4.37 0.78
CA ASN A 74 9.95 -3.09 1.03
C ASN A 74 8.97 -1.92 0.89
N GLY A 75 9.47 -0.69 1.11
CA GLY A 75 8.75 0.56 0.92
C GLY A 75 9.43 1.48 -0.07
N CYS A 76 8.87 2.66 -0.31
CA CYS A 76 9.43 3.69 -1.15
C CYS A 76 10.40 4.58 -0.35
N THR A 77 11.61 4.80 -0.86
CA THR A 77 12.61 5.71 -0.26
C THR A 77 12.53 7.13 -0.84
N PHE A 78 11.63 7.39 -1.78
CA PHE A 78 11.52 8.66 -2.52
C PHE A 78 12.84 9.09 -3.18
N CYS A 79 13.59 8.12 -3.74
CA CYS A 79 14.93 8.33 -4.31
C CYS A 79 14.94 8.93 -5.72
N ASP A 80 13.80 9.34 -6.25
CA ASP A 80 13.61 9.98 -7.57
C ASP A 80 14.00 9.13 -8.79
N ALA A 81 14.59 7.97 -8.60
CA ALA A 81 15.14 7.15 -9.69
C ALA A 81 14.09 6.80 -10.76
N CYS A 82 12.84 6.50 -10.35
CA CYS A 82 11.77 6.18 -11.28
C CYS A 82 11.32 7.39 -12.13
N ALA A 83 11.33 8.60 -11.57
CA ALA A 83 11.02 9.83 -12.28
C ALA A 83 12.12 10.19 -13.26
N ASN A 84 13.39 10.11 -12.85
CA ASN A 84 14.54 10.47 -13.67
C ASN A 84 14.70 9.61 -14.95
N VAL A 85 14.14 8.40 -14.98
CA VAL A 85 14.21 7.51 -16.16
C VAL A 85 12.92 7.50 -16.99
N CYS A 86 11.87 8.21 -16.56
CA CYS A 86 10.59 8.24 -17.23
C CYS A 86 10.64 9.18 -18.46
N LYS A 87 10.78 8.59 -19.66
CA LYS A 87 10.87 9.37 -20.90
C LYS A 87 9.56 10.00 -21.37
N ALA A 88 8.44 9.50 -20.85
CA ALA A 88 7.10 9.97 -21.19
C ALA A 88 6.59 11.03 -20.22
N ASP A 89 7.41 11.46 -19.25
CA ASP A 89 7.10 12.45 -18.21
C ASP A 89 5.84 12.17 -17.37
N VAL A 90 5.38 10.90 -17.40
CA VAL A 90 4.28 10.44 -16.52
C VAL A 90 4.70 10.54 -15.06
N LEU A 91 5.98 10.24 -14.79
CA LEU A 91 6.63 10.47 -13.51
C LEU A 91 7.64 11.60 -13.70
N SER A 92 7.45 12.72 -13.00
CA SER A 92 8.35 13.87 -13.09
C SER A 92 8.42 14.58 -11.75
N LEU A 93 9.62 15.01 -11.35
CA LEU A 93 9.84 15.76 -10.11
C LEU A 93 9.09 17.11 -10.09
N GLU A 94 8.69 17.60 -11.27
CA GLU A 94 7.91 18.85 -11.38
C GLU A 94 6.44 18.64 -10.97
N ASN A 95 5.95 17.40 -11.01
CA ASN A 95 4.53 17.07 -10.74
C ASN A 95 4.20 17.01 -9.24
N SER A 96 5.18 16.75 -8.39
CA SER A 96 4.95 16.61 -6.95
C SER A 96 5.84 17.54 -6.16
N LYS A 97 5.22 18.33 -5.29
CA LYS A 97 5.92 19.19 -4.33
C LYS A 97 6.16 18.48 -2.99
N GLU A 98 5.54 17.34 -2.79
CA GLU A 98 5.59 16.58 -1.55
C GLU A 98 5.96 15.11 -1.84
N GLU A 99 6.85 14.56 -1.03
CA GLU A 99 7.20 13.15 -1.01
C GLU A 99 6.08 12.35 -0.32
N LYS A 100 4.98 12.09 -1.03
CA LYS A 100 3.82 11.40 -0.50
C LYS A 100 3.21 10.46 -1.54
N LEU A 101 2.78 9.28 -1.09
CA LEU A 101 2.02 8.34 -1.90
C LEU A 101 0.52 8.43 -1.59
N ASN A 102 -0.30 7.99 -2.52
CA ASN A 102 -1.75 7.93 -2.36
C ASN A 102 -2.22 6.75 -1.49
N ALA A 103 -1.43 6.40 -0.48
CA ALA A 103 -1.69 5.30 0.44
C ALA A 103 -1.68 5.79 1.89
N MET A 104 -2.76 5.50 2.61
CA MET A 104 -2.88 5.76 4.05
C MET A 104 -2.81 4.45 4.82
N PHE A 105 -1.75 4.27 5.60
CA PHE A 105 -1.57 3.06 6.40
C PHE A 105 -2.33 3.13 7.72
N ARG A 106 -2.75 1.97 8.21
CA ARG A 106 -3.42 1.79 9.49
C ARG A 106 -2.97 0.51 10.16
N ILE A 107 -3.05 0.46 11.49
CA ILE A 107 -2.72 -0.71 12.30
C ILE A 107 -4.02 -1.35 12.78
N SER A 108 -4.20 -2.66 12.51
CA SER A 108 -5.30 -3.45 13.09
C SER A 108 -5.00 -3.74 14.55
N ILE A 109 -5.88 -3.29 15.45
CA ILE A 109 -5.75 -3.50 16.91
C ILE A 109 -5.78 -4.99 17.24
N GLU A 110 -6.65 -5.76 16.57
CA GLU A 110 -6.82 -7.18 16.82
C GLU A 110 -5.61 -8.02 16.35
N ALA A 111 -4.95 -7.63 15.26
CA ALA A 111 -3.82 -8.37 14.70
C ALA A 111 -2.46 -7.92 15.27
N CYS A 112 -2.39 -6.72 15.86
CA CYS A 112 -1.13 -6.15 16.33
C CYS A 112 -0.76 -6.70 17.72
N VAL A 113 0.37 -7.41 17.80
CA VAL A 113 0.85 -7.97 19.08
C VAL A 113 1.18 -6.90 20.12
N ALA A 114 1.56 -5.69 19.72
CA ALA A 114 1.81 -4.59 20.66
C ALA A 114 0.51 -4.12 21.33
N HIS A 115 -0.63 -4.13 20.63
CA HIS A 115 -1.93 -3.90 21.21
C HIS A 115 -2.40 -5.04 22.13
N GLN A 116 -1.81 -6.24 21.97
CA GLN A 116 -2.07 -7.41 22.84
C GLN A 116 -1.08 -7.52 24.03
N GLY A 117 -0.31 -6.46 24.31
CA GLY A 117 0.60 -6.40 25.45
C GLY A 117 1.97 -7.05 25.23
N VAL A 118 2.35 -7.35 24.00
CA VAL A 118 3.69 -7.82 23.66
C VAL A 118 4.56 -6.64 23.19
N ILE A 119 5.76 -6.50 23.72
CA ILE A 119 6.69 -5.44 23.29
C ILE A 119 7.10 -5.71 21.82
N CYS A 120 6.73 -4.82 20.93
CA CYS A 120 7.06 -4.89 19.50
C CYS A 120 7.13 -3.47 18.92
N ASN A 121 8.25 -3.14 18.27
CA ASN A 121 8.51 -1.85 17.62
C ASN A 121 8.92 -2.00 16.13
N SER A 122 8.74 -3.19 15.55
CA SER A 122 9.20 -3.54 14.19
C SER A 122 8.70 -2.60 13.09
N CYS A 123 7.53 -1.99 13.26
CA CYS A 123 6.99 -1.03 12.32
C CYS A 123 7.59 0.38 12.49
N LYS A 124 8.02 0.74 13.70
CA LYS A 124 8.58 2.05 14.00
C LYS A 124 10.00 2.22 13.46
N GLU A 125 10.84 1.19 13.60
CA GLU A 125 12.25 1.26 13.21
C GLU A 125 12.47 1.67 11.74
N PRO A 126 11.72 1.13 10.75
CA PRO A 126 11.89 1.49 9.36
C PRO A 126 11.10 2.74 8.95
N CYS A 127 10.36 3.39 9.85
CA CYS A 127 9.54 4.54 9.51
C CYS A 127 10.42 5.79 9.31
N ILE A 128 10.61 6.21 8.05
CA ILE A 128 11.49 7.32 7.69
C ILE A 128 11.03 8.67 8.23
N ASP A 129 9.72 8.85 8.45
CA ASP A 129 9.13 10.10 8.91
C ASP A 129 8.77 10.11 10.41
N ASP A 130 9.18 9.07 11.15
CA ASP A 130 8.79 8.90 12.55
C ASP A 130 7.27 9.04 12.79
N ALA A 131 6.47 8.62 11.82
CA ALA A 131 5.01 8.74 11.87
C ALA A 131 4.36 7.72 12.81
N ILE A 132 5.09 6.70 13.29
CA ILE A 132 4.55 5.68 14.19
C ILE A 132 4.87 6.06 15.63
N LEU A 133 3.81 6.43 16.35
CA LEU A 133 3.86 6.87 17.73
C LEU A 133 3.37 5.73 18.65
N PHE A 134 3.98 5.61 19.82
CA PHE A 134 3.58 4.66 20.83
C PHE A 134 3.00 5.37 22.05
N ASN A 135 1.87 4.92 22.54
CA ASN A 135 1.35 5.33 23.83
C ASN A 135 1.99 4.45 24.94
N GLY A 136 3.08 4.95 25.52
CA GLY A 136 3.93 4.17 26.40
C GLY A 136 4.77 3.16 25.62
N MET A 137 4.81 1.91 26.09
CA MET A 137 5.53 0.80 25.42
C MET A 137 4.65 -0.02 24.45
N PHE A 138 3.37 0.29 24.42
CA PHE A 138 2.35 -0.45 23.68
C PHE A 138 1.49 0.51 22.84
N ASN A 139 0.49 -0.04 22.14
CA ASN A 139 -0.52 0.72 21.42
C ASN A 139 0.06 1.67 20.37
N PRO A 140 0.77 1.14 19.33
CA PRO A 140 1.24 1.94 18.24
C PRO A 140 0.08 2.53 17.43
N VAL A 141 0.23 3.80 17.06
CA VAL A 141 -0.68 4.51 16.16
C VAL A 141 0.11 5.18 15.04
N ILE A 142 -0.50 5.35 13.89
CA ILE A 142 0.11 6.09 12.77
C ILE A 142 -0.44 7.51 12.79
N ASP A 143 0.45 8.49 12.85
CA ASP A 143 0.12 9.89 12.67
C ASP A 143 -0.06 10.17 11.16
N GLU A 144 -1.29 10.40 10.75
CA GLU A 144 -1.67 10.62 9.36
C GLU A 144 -1.04 11.87 8.74
N ASN A 145 -0.73 12.88 9.57
CA ASN A 145 -0.10 14.12 9.10
C ASN A 145 1.39 13.94 8.80
N ARG A 146 2.04 12.99 9.47
CA ARG A 146 3.46 12.69 9.29
C ARG A 146 3.69 11.56 8.31
N CYS A 147 2.69 10.69 8.09
CA CYS A 147 2.81 9.52 7.24
C CYS A 147 2.85 9.92 5.76
N THR A 148 3.94 9.61 5.08
CA THR A 148 4.13 9.80 3.64
C THR A 148 3.58 8.65 2.78
N GLY A 149 3.10 7.58 3.42
CA GLY A 149 2.61 6.41 2.69
C GLY A 149 3.72 5.52 2.12
N CYS A 150 4.96 5.62 2.61
CA CYS A 150 6.13 4.92 2.06
C CYS A 150 6.06 3.38 2.11
N GLY A 151 5.30 2.78 3.03
CA GLY A 151 5.02 1.34 3.08
C GLY A 151 6.03 0.47 3.84
N PHE A 152 7.16 0.97 4.30
CA PHE A 152 8.16 0.17 5.03
C PHE A 152 7.61 -0.53 6.27
N CYS A 153 6.68 0.10 6.98
CA CYS A 153 6.07 -0.47 8.18
C CYS A 153 5.29 -1.76 7.90
N MET A 154 4.65 -1.87 6.72
CA MET A 154 3.89 -3.04 6.31
C MET A 154 4.79 -4.26 6.12
N ALA A 155 5.89 -4.09 5.39
CA ALA A 155 6.86 -5.15 5.11
C ALA A 155 7.53 -5.72 6.38
N ARG A 156 7.63 -4.93 7.44
CA ARG A 156 8.30 -5.32 8.71
C ARG A 156 7.35 -5.83 9.78
N CYS A 157 6.04 -5.79 9.56
CA CYS A 157 5.07 -6.26 10.55
C CYS A 157 5.04 -7.80 10.64
N PRO A 158 5.47 -8.41 11.77
CA PRO A 158 5.56 -9.87 11.89
C PRO A 158 4.17 -10.56 11.90
N THR A 159 3.13 -9.84 12.23
CA THR A 159 1.74 -10.35 12.29
C THR A 159 0.85 -9.83 11.16
N GLN A 160 1.44 -9.11 10.19
CA GLN A 160 0.68 -8.51 9.08
C GLN A 160 -0.50 -7.64 9.56
N ALA A 161 -0.31 -6.98 10.69
CA ALA A 161 -1.33 -6.13 11.30
C ALA A 161 -1.47 -4.76 10.62
N ILE A 162 -0.63 -4.46 9.62
CA ILE A 162 -0.65 -3.17 8.92
C ILE A 162 -1.28 -3.37 7.55
N ASP A 163 -2.27 -2.56 7.29
CA ASP A 163 -2.99 -2.49 6.02
C ASP A 163 -3.04 -1.03 5.55
N PHE A 164 -3.49 -0.77 4.32
CA PHE A 164 -3.64 0.58 3.80
C PHE A 164 -4.93 0.75 3.01
N ARG A 165 -5.39 1.99 2.94
CA ARG A 165 -6.43 2.44 2.02
C ARG A 165 -5.83 3.37 0.99
N ILE A 166 -6.40 3.37 -0.20
CA ILE A 166 -6.04 4.34 -1.24
C ILE A 166 -6.69 5.67 -0.90
N LEU A 167 -5.91 6.74 -1.03
CA LEU A 167 -6.43 8.11 -1.04
C LEU A 167 -6.75 8.47 -2.49
N GLU A 168 -7.93 9.00 -2.73
CA GLU A 168 -8.27 9.56 -4.04
C GLU A 168 -7.31 10.71 -4.33
N ILE A 169 -6.68 10.68 -5.49
CA ILE A 169 -5.86 11.80 -5.95
C ILE A 169 -6.84 12.88 -6.37
N GLU A 170 -6.99 13.93 -5.54
CA GLU A 170 -7.79 15.10 -5.90
C GLU A 170 -7.16 15.76 -7.12
N GLY A 171 -7.76 15.60 -8.29
CA GLY A 171 -7.22 16.17 -9.53
C GLY A 171 -7.93 15.81 -10.82
N GLU A 172 -9.17 15.31 -10.77
CA GLU A 172 -10.00 15.19 -11.98
C GLU A 172 -11.32 15.94 -11.80
N VAL A 173 -11.33 17.20 -12.18
CA VAL A 173 -12.53 17.96 -12.56
C VAL A 173 -12.32 18.48 -13.97
#